data_6ea97bae3adb71cf448c38386e505393
#
_entry.id   6ea97bae3adb71cf448c38386e505393
#
_cell.length_a   1.000
_cell.length_b   1.000
_cell.length_c   1.000
_cell.angle_alpha   90.00
_cell.angle_beta   90.00
_cell.angle_gamma   90.00
#
_symmetry.space_group_name_H-M   'P 1'
#
loop_
_entity.id
_entity.type
_entity.pdbx_description
1 polymer ?
#
loop_
_entity_poly.entity_id
_entity_poly.type
_entity_poly.pdbx_seq_one_letter_code
_entity_poly.pdbx_strand_id
1 'polypeptide(L)'
;MFSRDTWKEIFLSIRKNKMRTFLAGFTVALGILIFVSLVGLSNGLKNTFNEFFRDDATNVFFLFPGRTSMPYKGYKSNRQIEFDNSDLADIKKTFPQYLEYITPRISRGALVSYKEESNNYTTRAIGPGHQFNEKTIMMKGRYINEEDIKNRTKYAVIGRLVEKDLFGDKNAMGKYV
;
A
#
# COMPACT_ATOMS: atom_id res chain seq x y z
N MET A 1 46.96 14.35 -29.19
CA MET A 1 48.13 14.06 -28.35
C MET A 1 48.50 15.34 -27.59
N PHE A 2 48.14 15.41 -26.31
CA PHE A 2 48.46 16.61 -25.50
C PHE A 2 49.97 16.66 -25.25
N SER A 3 50.62 17.74 -25.71
CA SER A 3 52.08 17.93 -25.52
C SER A 3 52.37 18.34 -24.06
N ARG A 4 53.56 18.06 -23.58
CA ARG A 4 54.00 18.49 -22.24
C ARG A 4 53.89 20.02 -22.02
N ASP A 5 53.95 20.77 -23.09
CA ASP A 5 53.85 22.23 -23.05
C ASP A 5 52.40 22.70 -22.83
N THR A 6 51.40 22.01 -23.39
CA THR A 6 50.00 22.29 -23.13
C THR A 6 49.65 22.13 -21.65
N TRP A 7 50.16 21.09 -20.98
CA TRP A 7 49.97 20.91 -19.52
C TRP A 7 50.63 22.01 -18.70
N LYS A 8 51.81 22.48 -19.08
CA LYS A 8 52.46 23.59 -18.39
C LYS A 8 51.68 24.88 -18.52
N GLU A 9 51.13 25.20 -19.69
CA GLU A 9 50.28 26.37 -19.91
C GLU A 9 48.99 26.31 -19.08
N ILE A 10 48.34 25.16 -19.01
CA ILE A 10 47.18 24.97 -18.18
C ILE A 10 47.49 25.22 -16.70
N PHE A 11 48.55 24.63 -16.18
CA PHE A 11 49.00 24.85 -14.78
C PHE A 11 49.37 26.31 -14.49
N LEU A 12 50.04 27.00 -15.40
CA LEU A 12 50.33 28.42 -15.28
C LEU A 12 49.09 29.30 -15.26
N SER A 13 48.11 28.98 -16.13
CA SER A 13 46.83 29.68 -16.18
C SER A 13 46.02 29.52 -14.89
N ILE A 14 45.97 28.29 -14.35
CA ILE A 14 45.32 27.97 -13.06
C ILE A 14 45.98 28.77 -11.93
N ARG A 15 47.33 28.80 -11.89
CA ARG A 15 48.08 29.48 -10.85
C ARG A 15 47.92 30.99 -10.90
N LYS A 16 47.73 31.57 -12.08
CA LYS A 16 47.52 33.00 -12.29
C LYS A 16 46.14 33.48 -11.89
N ASN A 17 45.10 32.60 -12.03
CA ASN A 17 43.72 32.95 -11.75
C ASN A 17 43.04 31.95 -10.76
N LYS A 18 43.65 31.77 -9.60
CA LYS A 18 43.24 30.77 -8.59
C LYS A 18 41.77 30.83 -8.23
N MET A 19 41.23 32.02 -7.97
CA MET A 19 39.84 32.21 -7.57
C MET A 19 38.84 31.80 -8.67
N ARG A 20 39.13 32.17 -9.94
CA ARG A 20 38.30 31.82 -11.07
C ARG A 20 38.28 30.31 -11.30
N THR A 21 39.44 29.67 -11.21
CA THR A 21 39.55 28.21 -11.36
C THR A 21 38.88 27.48 -10.21
N PHE A 22 39.02 27.99 -8.99
CA PHE A 22 38.32 27.42 -7.81
C PHE A 22 36.80 27.51 -7.97
N LEU A 23 36.28 28.70 -8.33
CA LEU A 23 34.83 28.86 -8.55
C LEU A 23 34.30 27.95 -9.66
N ALA A 24 35.03 27.87 -10.78
CA ALA A 24 34.61 26.98 -11.89
C ALA A 24 34.64 25.50 -11.47
N GLY A 25 35.67 25.06 -10.76
CA GLY A 25 35.73 23.69 -10.21
C GLY A 25 34.63 23.42 -9.17
N PHE A 26 34.37 24.41 -8.30
CA PHE A 26 33.32 24.30 -7.28
C PHE A 26 31.91 24.17 -7.92
N THR A 27 31.59 24.98 -8.93
CA THR A 27 30.30 24.90 -9.60
C THR A 27 30.09 23.54 -10.29
N VAL A 28 31.11 22.98 -10.93
CA VAL A 28 31.07 21.65 -11.53
C VAL A 28 30.90 20.57 -10.44
N ALA A 29 31.68 20.66 -9.37
CA ALA A 29 31.55 19.71 -8.25
C ALA A 29 30.18 19.77 -7.58
N LEU A 30 29.64 20.98 -7.39
CA LEU A 30 28.27 21.15 -6.87
C LEU A 30 27.23 20.58 -7.80
N GLY A 31 27.35 20.79 -9.10
CA GLY A 31 26.45 20.20 -10.11
C GLY A 31 26.44 18.66 -10.07
N ILE A 32 27.62 18.05 -9.98
CA ILE A 32 27.75 16.59 -9.84
C ILE A 32 27.14 16.11 -8.52
N LEU A 33 27.41 16.81 -7.42
CA LEU A 33 26.87 16.46 -6.11
C LEU A 33 25.33 16.47 -6.09
N ILE A 34 24.73 17.52 -6.65
CA ILE A 34 23.28 17.63 -6.76
C ILE A 34 22.73 16.49 -7.63
N PHE A 35 23.35 16.25 -8.79
CA PHE A 35 22.93 15.19 -9.71
C PHE A 35 22.95 13.80 -9.04
N VAL A 36 24.07 13.45 -8.41
CA VAL A 36 24.23 12.16 -7.72
C VAL A 36 23.23 12.03 -6.56
N SER A 37 23.02 13.12 -5.81
CA SER A 37 22.04 13.14 -4.72
C SER A 37 20.61 12.92 -5.23
N LEU A 38 20.22 13.55 -6.32
CA LEU A 38 18.89 13.37 -6.92
C LEU A 38 18.68 11.94 -7.43
N VAL A 39 19.69 11.36 -8.09
CA VAL A 39 19.63 9.96 -8.54
C VAL A 39 19.55 9.01 -7.36
N GLY A 40 20.32 9.24 -6.31
CA GLY A 40 20.30 8.46 -5.07
C GLY A 40 18.92 8.51 -4.39
N LEU A 41 18.36 9.71 -4.24
CA LEU A 41 17.01 9.90 -3.67
C LEU A 41 15.93 9.22 -4.52
N SER A 42 15.99 9.36 -5.84
CA SER A 42 15.05 8.73 -6.76
C SER A 42 15.07 7.20 -6.64
N ASN A 43 16.25 6.60 -6.62
CA ASN A 43 16.40 5.15 -6.46
C ASN A 43 15.98 4.69 -5.04
N GLY A 44 16.32 5.44 -4.02
CA GLY A 44 15.88 5.18 -2.65
C GLY A 44 14.35 5.19 -2.53
N LEU A 45 13.72 6.22 -3.09
CA LEU A 45 12.26 6.33 -3.10
C LEU A 45 11.60 5.17 -3.87
N LYS A 46 12.12 4.85 -5.06
CA LYS A 46 11.64 3.70 -5.86
C LYS A 46 11.75 2.37 -5.09
N ASN A 47 12.87 2.15 -4.42
CA ASN A 47 13.07 0.93 -3.63
C ASN A 47 12.12 0.88 -2.43
N THR A 48 11.92 1.99 -1.74
CA THR A 48 10.96 2.10 -0.63
C THR A 48 9.54 1.82 -1.10
N PHE A 49 9.10 2.41 -2.21
CA PHE A 49 7.80 2.11 -2.80
C PHE A 49 7.68 0.63 -3.19
N ASN A 50 8.67 0.07 -3.86
CA ASN A 50 8.65 -1.34 -4.22
C ASN A 50 8.59 -2.27 -2.99
N GLU A 51 9.22 -1.88 -1.89
CA GLU A 51 9.19 -2.64 -0.64
C GLU A 51 7.81 -2.54 0.03
N PHE A 52 7.20 -1.35 0.08
CA PHE A 52 5.85 -1.17 0.60
C PHE A 52 4.79 -1.97 -0.17
N PHE A 53 4.91 -2.03 -1.50
CA PHE A 53 3.94 -2.73 -2.36
C PHE A 53 4.36 -4.16 -2.72
N ARG A 54 5.49 -4.63 -2.25
CA ARG A 54 5.98 -5.99 -2.56
C ARG A 54 5.03 -7.08 -2.07
N ASP A 55 4.44 -6.85 -0.91
CA ASP A 55 3.52 -7.79 -0.26
C ASP A 55 2.05 -7.53 -0.63
N ASP A 56 1.75 -6.45 -1.35
CA ASP A 56 0.41 -6.18 -1.88
C ASP A 56 0.20 -6.83 -3.26
N ALA A 57 -1.02 -7.26 -3.54
CA ALA A 57 -1.37 -7.73 -4.86
C ALA A 57 -1.43 -6.55 -5.84
N THR A 58 -0.56 -6.57 -6.86
CA THR A 58 -0.41 -5.47 -7.82
C THR A 58 -1.50 -5.43 -8.89
N ASN A 59 -2.28 -6.50 -9.03
CA ASN A 59 -3.36 -6.67 -9.99
C ASN A 59 -4.77 -6.62 -9.36
N VAL A 60 -4.92 -5.89 -8.27
CA VAL A 60 -6.20 -5.72 -7.56
C VAL A 60 -6.75 -4.32 -7.80
N PHE A 61 -8.06 -4.24 -7.98
CA PHE A 61 -8.78 -2.98 -7.98
C PHE A 61 -9.95 -3.00 -7.01
N PHE A 62 -10.34 -1.83 -6.54
CA PHE A 62 -11.46 -1.67 -5.63
C PHE A 62 -12.61 -1.00 -6.35
N LEU A 63 -13.79 -1.62 -6.27
CA LEU A 63 -15.02 -1.07 -6.78
C LEU A 63 -15.82 -0.45 -5.63
N PHE A 64 -16.11 0.84 -5.75
CA PHE A 64 -16.89 1.56 -4.76
C PHE A 64 -18.24 1.98 -5.36
N PRO A 65 -19.33 1.91 -4.59
CA PRO A 65 -20.60 2.44 -5.03
C PRO A 65 -20.52 3.96 -5.14
N GLY A 66 -21.04 4.50 -6.22
CA GLY A 66 -21.09 5.93 -6.48
C GLY A 66 -22.50 6.48 -6.38
N ARG A 67 -22.78 7.52 -7.18
CA ARG A 67 -24.09 8.10 -7.34
C ARG A 67 -24.51 8.02 -8.79
N THR A 68 -25.82 7.85 -9.02
CA THR A 68 -26.38 7.82 -10.37
C THR A 68 -26.25 9.18 -11.06
N SER A 69 -25.73 9.19 -12.29
CA SER A 69 -25.58 10.42 -13.08
C SER A 69 -26.87 10.82 -13.82
N MET A 70 -27.70 9.83 -14.18
CA MET A 70 -28.91 10.03 -14.98
C MET A 70 -30.16 9.52 -14.25
N PRO A 71 -31.33 10.14 -14.47
CA PRO A 71 -32.60 9.62 -13.99
C PRO A 71 -32.96 8.34 -14.78
N TYR A 72 -33.55 7.37 -14.11
CA TYR A 72 -33.98 6.12 -14.73
C TYR A 72 -35.24 5.57 -14.06
N LYS A 73 -36.21 5.13 -14.84
CA LYS A 73 -37.47 4.52 -14.37
C LYS A 73 -38.18 5.26 -13.23
N GLY A 74 -38.26 6.61 -13.34
CA GLY A 74 -38.92 7.45 -12.32
C GLY A 74 -38.03 7.82 -11.12
N TYR A 75 -36.83 7.28 -11.03
CA TYR A 75 -35.86 7.69 -10.01
C TYR A 75 -35.04 8.88 -10.45
N LYS A 76 -34.80 9.81 -9.51
CA LYS A 76 -33.97 11.01 -9.76
C LYS A 76 -32.50 10.64 -9.93
N SER A 77 -31.74 11.47 -10.66
CA SER A 77 -30.28 11.43 -10.67
C SER A 77 -29.69 11.72 -9.27
N ASN A 78 -28.41 11.51 -9.09
CA ASN A 78 -27.67 11.75 -7.83
C ASN A 78 -28.12 10.85 -6.66
N ARG A 79 -28.73 9.69 -6.93
CA ARG A 79 -29.09 8.72 -5.92
C ARG A 79 -27.86 7.88 -5.53
N GLN A 80 -27.64 7.67 -4.24
CA GLN A 80 -26.60 6.77 -3.75
C GLN A 80 -26.85 5.35 -4.24
N ILE A 81 -25.84 4.73 -4.81
CA ILE A 81 -25.84 3.30 -5.18
C ILE A 81 -25.36 2.52 -3.95
N GLU A 82 -25.96 1.41 -3.67
CA GLU A 82 -25.51 0.43 -2.67
C GLU A 82 -25.35 -0.91 -3.37
N PHE A 83 -24.22 -1.57 -3.11
CA PHE A 83 -23.98 -2.91 -3.60
C PHE A 83 -24.58 -3.94 -2.65
N ASP A 84 -25.12 -5.00 -3.23
CA ASP A 84 -25.63 -6.14 -2.49
C ASP A 84 -24.97 -7.47 -2.90
N ASN A 85 -25.39 -8.56 -2.29
CA ASN A 85 -24.82 -9.88 -2.59
C ASN A 85 -25.19 -10.38 -3.99
N SER A 86 -26.27 -9.86 -4.60
CA SER A 86 -26.66 -10.23 -5.98
C SER A 86 -25.69 -9.60 -6.99
N ASP A 87 -25.25 -8.36 -6.74
CA ASP A 87 -24.23 -7.71 -7.59
C ASP A 87 -22.93 -8.51 -7.63
N LEU A 88 -22.50 -9.05 -6.47
CA LEU A 88 -21.33 -9.91 -6.40
C LEU A 88 -21.49 -11.18 -7.25
N ALA A 89 -22.67 -11.81 -7.20
CA ALA A 89 -22.98 -13.01 -7.99
C ALA A 89 -22.99 -12.69 -9.49
N ASP A 90 -23.57 -11.56 -9.86
CA ASP A 90 -23.66 -11.11 -11.25
C ASP A 90 -22.29 -10.77 -11.84
N ILE A 91 -21.41 -10.12 -11.07
CA ILE A 91 -20.05 -9.84 -11.49
C ILE A 91 -19.28 -11.14 -11.72
N LYS A 92 -19.35 -12.10 -10.79
CA LYS A 92 -18.72 -13.42 -10.93
C LYS A 92 -19.20 -14.17 -12.17
N LYS A 93 -20.48 -14.08 -12.50
CA LYS A 93 -21.08 -14.72 -13.66
C LYS A 93 -20.73 -14.04 -14.98
N THR A 94 -20.63 -12.71 -14.98
CA THR A 94 -20.43 -11.92 -16.20
C THR A 94 -18.96 -11.87 -16.62
N PHE A 95 -18.03 -11.87 -15.67
CA PHE A 95 -16.59 -11.67 -15.93
C PHE A 95 -15.69 -12.79 -15.38
N PRO A 96 -16.05 -14.08 -15.48
CA PRO A 96 -15.28 -15.15 -14.85
C PRO A 96 -13.84 -15.24 -15.35
N GLN A 97 -13.59 -14.87 -16.62
CA GLN A 97 -12.26 -14.95 -17.25
C GLN A 97 -11.27 -13.86 -16.79
N TYR A 98 -11.77 -12.82 -16.12
CA TYR A 98 -10.93 -11.71 -15.63
C TYR A 98 -10.74 -11.73 -14.13
N LEU A 99 -11.46 -12.58 -13.40
CA LEU A 99 -11.49 -12.61 -11.95
C LEU A 99 -10.82 -13.88 -11.43
N GLU A 100 -9.73 -13.72 -10.74
CA GLU A 100 -9.12 -14.80 -9.95
C GLU A 100 -9.78 -14.87 -8.57
N TYR A 101 -9.85 -13.74 -7.88
CA TYR A 101 -10.52 -13.60 -6.59
C TYR A 101 -11.37 -12.34 -6.57
N ILE A 102 -12.55 -12.44 -5.99
CA ILE A 102 -13.42 -11.29 -5.70
C ILE A 102 -14.01 -11.47 -4.30
N THR A 103 -13.99 -10.39 -3.52
CA THR A 103 -14.51 -10.42 -2.16
C THR A 103 -15.23 -9.12 -1.83
N PRO A 104 -16.40 -9.19 -1.19
CA PRO A 104 -17.01 -8.00 -0.61
C PRO A 104 -16.24 -7.56 0.62
N ARG A 105 -16.26 -6.26 0.91
CA ARG A 105 -15.66 -5.67 2.11
C ARG A 105 -16.55 -4.59 2.68
N ILE A 106 -16.85 -4.71 3.95
CA ILE A 106 -17.51 -3.65 4.74
C ILE A 106 -16.53 -3.26 5.85
N SER A 107 -16.23 -1.98 5.97
CA SER A 107 -15.35 -1.46 7.02
C SER A 107 -16.14 -0.57 7.97
N ARG A 108 -16.00 -0.80 9.27
CA ARG A 108 -16.61 0.02 10.34
C ARG A 108 -15.66 0.14 11.52
N GLY A 109 -15.72 1.28 12.19
CA GLY A 109 -15.11 1.42 13.51
C GLY A 109 -15.91 0.60 14.54
N ALA A 110 -15.23 -0.15 15.38
CA ALA A 110 -15.85 -0.90 16.47
C ALA A 110 -14.97 -0.82 17.71
N LEU A 111 -15.61 -0.68 18.87
CA LEU A 111 -14.97 -0.86 20.16
C LEU A 111 -14.76 -2.37 20.35
N VAL A 112 -13.52 -2.76 20.49
CA VAL A 112 -13.12 -4.14 20.75
C VAL A 112 -12.51 -4.20 22.14
N SER A 113 -12.94 -5.16 22.96
CA SER A 113 -12.51 -5.29 24.34
C SER A 113 -12.08 -6.71 24.68
N TYR A 114 -11.07 -6.81 25.49
CA TYR A 114 -10.65 -8.05 26.12
C TYR A 114 -10.34 -7.80 27.59
N LYS A 115 -11.15 -8.35 28.49
CA LYS A 115 -11.11 -8.08 29.95
C LYS A 115 -11.23 -6.58 30.24
N GLU A 116 -10.19 -5.97 30.80
CA GLU A 116 -10.15 -4.56 31.19
C GLU A 116 -9.61 -3.66 30.07
N GLU A 117 -9.00 -4.25 29.04
CA GLU A 117 -8.45 -3.51 27.90
C GLU A 117 -9.52 -3.32 26.83
N SER A 118 -9.64 -2.11 26.31
CA SER A 118 -10.58 -1.78 25.23
C SER A 118 -10.04 -0.65 24.36
N ASN A 119 -10.25 -0.77 23.04
CA ASN A 119 -9.86 0.28 22.12
C ASN A 119 -10.73 0.25 20.86
N ASN A 120 -10.76 1.37 20.12
CA ASN A 120 -11.47 1.49 18.86
C ASN A 120 -10.59 1.04 17.71
N TYR A 121 -11.06 0.05 16.96
CA TYR A 121 -10.36 -0.44 15.77
C TYR A 121 -11.26 -0.38 14.54
N THR A 122 -10.64 -0.22 13.38
CA THR A 122 -11.33 -0.45 12.12
C THR A 122 -11.49 -1.95 11.91
N THR A 123 -12.71 -2.42 12.02
CA THR A 123 -13.08 -3.82 11.74
C THR A 123 -13.57 -3.94 10.29
N ARG A 124 -13.25 -5.06 9.66
CA ARG A 124 -13.63 -5.36 8.29
C ARG A 124 -14.38 -6.68 8.24
N ALA A 125 -15.61 -6.64 7.75
CA ALA A 125 -16.32 -7.87 7.34
C ALA A 125 -15.86 -8.18 5.90
N ILE A 126 -15.32 -9.37 5.72
CA ILE A 126 -14.62 -9.78 4.48
C ILE A 126 -15.00 -11.22 4.10
N GLY A 127 -14.83 -11.55 2.83
CA GLY A 127 -14.89 -12.94 2.37
C GLY A 127 -13.49 -13.59 2.30
N PRO A 128 -13.42 -14.91 2.04
CA PRO A 128 -12.17 -15.68 2.01
C PRO A 128 -11.16 -15.19 0.98
N GLY A 129 -11.61 -14.69 -0.17
CA GLY A 129 -10.76 -14.14 -1.22
C GLY A 129 -9.96 -12.92 -0.81
N HIS A 130 -10.29 -12.27 0.30
CA HIS A 130 -9.58 -11.10 0.80
C HIS A 130 -8.12 -11.40 1.15
N GLN A 131 -7.82 -12.60 1.64
CA GLN A 131 -6.45 -13.02 1.93
C GLN A 131 -5.54 -12.92 0.71
N PHE A 132 -6.06 -13.32 -0.45
CA PHE A 132 -5.32 -13.32 -1.71
C PHE A 132 -5.24 -11.91 -2.32
N ASN A 133 -6.32 -11.14 -2.21
CA ASN A 133 -6.39 -9.78 -2.73
C ASN A 133 -5.44 -8.82 -1.99
N GLU A 134 -5.28 -8.99 -0.67
CA GLU A 134 -4.35 -8.17 0.13
C GLU A 134 -3.07 -8.94 0.51
N LYS A 135 -2.82 -10.13 -0.06
CA LYS A 135 -1.67 -11.01 0.24
C LYS A 135 -1.39 -11.14 1.74
N THR A 136 -2.46 -11.26 2.53
CA THR A 136 -2.35 -11.28 3.99
C THR A 136 -1.58 -12.51 4.46
N ILE A 137 -0.47 -12.29 5.14
CA ILE A 137 0.37 -13.34 5.71
C ILE A 137 -0.12 -13.67 7.12
N MET A 138 -0.48 -14.93 7.33
CA MET A 138 -0.88 -15.42 8.65
C MET A 138 0.36 -15.83 9.46
N MET A 139 0.53 -15.21 10.62
CA MET A 139 1.62 -15.55 11.54
C MET A 139 1.25 -16.69 12.49
N LYS A 140 -0.03 -16.76 12.89
CA LYS A 140 -0.59 -17.78 13.80
C LYS A 140 -2.01 -18.11 13.35
N GLY A 141 -2.41 -19.36 13.49
CA GLY A 141 -3.76 -19.79 13.17
C GLY A 141 -4.04 -19.89 11.67
N ARG A 142 -5.26 -19.57 11.26
CA ARG A 142 -5.72 -19.60 9.88
C ARG A 142 -6.56 -18.38 9.52
N TYR A 143 -6.70 -18.12 8.25
CA TYR A 143 -7.60 -17.10 7.75
C TYR A 143 -9.05 -17.61 7.68
N ILE A 144 -10.01 -16.68 7.48
CA ILE A 144 -11.44 -16.99 7.27
C ILE A 144 -11.58 -17.78 5.96
N ASN A 145 -12.35 -18.85 5.98
CA ASN A 145 -12.60 -19.72 4.83
C ASN A 145 -14.10 -19.77 4.46
N GLU A 146 -14.43 -20.49 3.39
CA GLU A 146 -15.82 -20.62 2.91
C GLU A 146 -16.74 -21.31 3.92
N GLU A 147 -16.23 -22.26 4.70
CA GLU A 147 -17.00 -22.94 5.77
C GLU A 147 -17.40 -21.97 6.88
N ASP A 148 -16.52 -21.01 7.22
CA ASP A 148 -16.83 -19.98 8.21
C ASP A 148 -17.98 -19.09 7.76
N ILE A 149 -17.99 -18.72 6.48
CA ILE A 149 -19.07 -17.91 5.88
C ILE A 149 -20.38 -18.71 5.85
N LYS A 150 -20.33 -19.96 5.39
CA LYS A 150 -21.50 -20.85 5.29
C LYS A 150 -22.14 -21.09 6.66
N ASN A 151 -21.32 -21.37 7.65
CA ASN A 151 -21.74 -21.67 9.00
C ASN A 151 -21.96 -20.41 9.87
N ARG A 152 -21.67 -19.22 9.34
CA ARG A 152 -21.75 -17.93 10.06
C ARG A 152 -20.98 -17.96 11.37
N THR A 153 -19.77 -18.53 11.35
CA THR A 153 -18.93 -18.63 12.54
C THR A 153 -18.46 -17.23 12.98
N LYS A 154 -18.34 -17.04 14.29
CA LYS A 154 -17.90 -15.77 14.90
C LYS A 154 -16.38 -15.78 15.10
N TYR A 155 -15.63 -15.94 14.01
CA TYR A 155 -14.17 -15.87 14.05
C TYR A 155 -13.68 -14.50 13.58
N ALA A 156 -12.62 -14.02 14.23
CA ALA A 156 -11.93 -12.80 13.85
C ALA A 156 -10.46 -13.08 13.64
N VAL A 157 -9.89 -12.44 12.62
CA VAL A 157 -8.45 -12.36 12.40
C VAL A 157 -8.01 -10.98 12.86
N ILE A 158 -7.05 -10.93 13.78
CA ILE A 158 -6.56 -9.68 14.35
C ILE A 158 -5.14 -9.40 13.91
N GLY A 159 -4.82 -8.13 13.71
CA GLY A 159 -3.46 -7.69 13.39
C GLY A 159 -2.54 -7.80 14.62
N ARG A 160 -1.24 -7.93 14.37
CA ARG A 160 -0.22 -8.04 15.42
C ARG A 160 -0.26 -6.88 16.43
N LEU A 161 -0.53 -5.67 15.97
CA LEU A 161 -0.63 -4.51 16.86
C LEU A 161 -1.86 -4.60 17.77
N VAL A 162 -2.99 -5.08 17.26
CA VAL A 162 -4.21 -5.32 18.04
C VAL A 162 -3.99 -6.44 19.05
N GLU A 163 -3.29 -7.53 18.66
CA GLU A 163 -2.91 -8.59 19.60
C GLU A 163 -2.09 -8.03 20.76
N LYS A 164 -1.07 -7.22 20.45
CA LYS A 164 -0.20 -6.62 21.47
C LYS A 164 -0.95 -5.64 22.38
N ASP A 165 -1.84 -4.84 21.82
CA ASP A 165 -2.60 -3.81 22.53
C ASP A 165 -3.61 -4.43 23.51
N LEU A 166 -4.39 -5.43 23.07
CA LEU A 166 -5.44 -6.05 23.88
C LEU A 166 -4.94 -7.19 24.79
N PHE A 167 -3.92 -7.94 24.35
CA PHE A 167 -3.49 -9.16 25.04
C PHE A 167 -2.09 -9.04 25.66
N GLY A 168 -1.32 -7.99 25.32
CA GLY A 168 0.07 -7.84 25.72
C GLY A 168 0.92 -9.00 25.19
N ASP A 169 1.62 -9.69 26.08
CA ASP A 169 2.44 -10.86 25.73
C ASP A 169 1.67 -12.18 25.75
N LYS A 170 0.35 -12.14 26.01
CA LYS A 170 -0.50 -13.33 26.08
C LYS A 170 -0.96 -13.76 24.68
N ASN A 171 -1.13 -15.07 24.51
CA ASN A 171 -1.66 -15.61 23.26
C ASN A 171 -3.16 -15.26 23.10
N ALA A 172 -3.52 -14.63 21.98
CA ALA A 172 -4.88 -14.25 21.66
C ALA A 172 -5.71 -15.40 21.05
N MET A 173 -5.06 -16.47 20.56
CA MET A 173 -5.75 -17.56 19.87
C MET A 173 -6.78 -18.25 20.76
N GLY A 174 -7.99 -18.43 20.21
CA GLY A 174 -9.10 -19.08 20.90
C GLY A 174 -9.72 -18.25 22.04
N LYS A 175 -9.42 -16.97 22.11
CA LYS A 175 -10.06 -16.03 23.06
C LYS A 175 -11.17 -15.26 22.40
N TYR A 176 -12.13 -14.81 23.19
CA TYR A 176 -13.24 -13.96 22.76
C TYR A 176 -12.92 -12.50 23.02
N VAL A 177 -13.27 -11.65 22.09
CA VAL A 177 -13.18 -10.20 22.16
C VAL A 177 -14.55 -9.59 21.90
#